data_f0893c7c686bb883aa676ad8a6f62bc1
#
_entry.id   f0893c7c686bb883aa676ad8a6f62bc1
#
_cell.length_a   1.000
_cell.length_b   1.000
_cell.length_c   1.000
_cell.angle_alpha   90.00
_cell.angle_beta   90.00
_cell.angle_gamma   90.00
#
_symmetry.space_group_name_H-M   'P 1'
#
loop_
_entity.id
_entity.type
_entity.pdbx_description
1 polymer ?
#
loop_
_entity_poly.entity_id
_entity_poly.type
_entity_poly.pdbx_seq_one_letter_code
_entity_poly.pdbx_strand_id
1 'polypeptide(L)'
;MKIKKSLLIALLFSILLPIFSLHGCVFAPLATKFNAGDSLISRENGIGLSSQILLAVANSSFFLTRTTLYAMEKSEGNWQNAFEPFNAVIGKKGFASAGEKREGDGKTPSGVYPLKLTFGYDESAKTKMPYRQALKDDIWVDDPNSEDYNRWTKKQETKAASYEIMKRNDDLYKYGIVIEYNTDPVIKGNGSAIFLHIWKGEGMPTAGCVAVSEEDIIKILGWLDPKASPVIIMGIKN
;
A
#
# COMPACT_ATOMS: atom_id res chain seq x y z
N MET A 1 -67.86 -24.91 67.77
CA MET A 1 -66.89 -25.19 66.72
C MET A 1 -66.08 -23.92 66.51
N LYS A 2 -64.80 -23.90 67.02
CA LYS A 2 -64.00 -22.67 67.20
C LYS A 2 -63.15 -22.48 65.97
N ILE A 3 -63.27 -21.32 65.29
CA ILE A 3 -62.45 -20.90 64.17
C ILE A 3 -61.35 -20.03 64.73
N LYS A 4 -60.10 -20.49 64.60
CA LYS A 4 -58.89 -19.71 64.95
C LYS A 4 -58.52 -18.73 63.79
N LYS A 5 -58.43 -17.45 64.12
CA LYS A 5 -57.87 -16.43 63.21
C LYS A 5 -56.37 -16.45 63.33
N SER A 6 -55.66 -16.71 62.26
CA SER A 6 -54.23 -16.53 62.14
C SER A 6 -53.93 -15.14 61.57
N LEU A 7 -53.11 -14.40 62.28
CA LEU A 7 -52.64 -13.07 61.97
C LEU A 7 -51.43 -13.18 61.03
N LEU A 8 -51.55 -12.65 59.81
CA LEU A 8 -50.43 -12.63 58.85
C LEU A 8 -49.72 -11.29 58.95
N ILE A 9 -48.50 -11.29 59.50
CA ILE A 9 -47.62 -10.13 59.54
C ILE A 9 -46.88 -10.04 58.21
N ALA A 10 -47.17 -9.01 57.44
CA ALA A 10 -46.43 -8.70 56.21
C ALA A 10 -45.18 -7.87 56.56
N LEU A 11 -44.00 -8.48 56.41
CA LEU A 11 -42.74 -7.76 56.44
C LEU A 11 -42.47 -7.09 55.09
N LEU A 12 -42.52 -5.78 55.06
CA LEU A 12 -42.06 -4.96 53.95
C LEU A 12 -40.52 -4.91 53.97
N PHE A 13 -39.90 -5.66 53.07
CA PHE A 13 -38.47 -5.49 52.75
C PHE A 13 -38.33 -4.41 51.69
N SER A 14 -37.85 -3.25 52.09
CA SER A 14 -37.43 -2.18 51.16
C SER A 14 -36.10 -2.61 50.54
N ILE A 15 -36.14 -3.02 49.26
CA ILE A 15 -34.91 -3.28 48.49
C ILE A 15 -34.47 -1.93 47.93
N LEU A 16 -33.42 -1.34 48.55
CA LEU A 16 -32.63 -0.26 47.97
C LEU A 16 -31.81 -0.85 46.81
N LEU A 17 -32.21 -0.55 45.60
CA LEU A 17 -31.34 -0.80 44.41
C LEU A 17 -30.30 0.31 44.33
N PRO A 18 -28.98 -0.02 44.27
CA PRO A 18 -27.99 0.98 43.96
C PRO A 18 -28.10 1.39 42.49
N ILE A 19 -28.27 2.69 42.26
CA ILE A 19 -28.16 3.31 40.94
C ILE A 19 -26.70 3.21 40.54
N PHE A 20 -26.36 2.20 39.70
CA PHE A 20 -25.09 2.17 39.00
C PHE A 20 -25.13 3.23 37.91
N SER A 21 -24.48 4.35 38.18
CA SER A 21 -24.12 5.35 37.19
C SER A 21 -23.22 4.68 36.14
N LEU A 22 -23.76 4.35 34.98
CA LEU A 22 -22.99 3.97 33.78
C LEU A 22 -22.18 5.20 33.34
N HIS A 23 -20.96 5.34 33.88
CA HIS A 23 -19.96 6.17 33.26
C HIS A 23 -19.57 5.46 31.96
N GLY A 24 -20.07 6.00 30.85
CA GLY A 24 -19.67 5.60 29.53
C GLY A 24 -18.15 5.77 29.41
N CYS A 25 -17.40 4.67 29.50
CA CYS A 25 -16.02 4.64 29.00
C CYS A 25 -16.11 4.92 27.49
N VAL A 26 -15.85 6.17 27.13
CA VAL A 26 -15.46 6.50 25.77
C VAL A 26 -14.12 5.81 25.56
N PHE A 27 -14.13 4.63 24.92
CA PHE A 27 -12.94 4.03 24.38
C PHE A 27 -12.45 4.97 23.28
N ALA A 28 -11.54 5.88 23.61
CA ALA A 28 -10.69 6.48 22.61
C ALA A 28 -9.97 5.31 21.89
N PRO A 29 -9.98 5.24 20.55
CA PRO A 29 -9.20 4.24 19.85
C PRO A 29 -7.75 4.41 20.32
N LEU A 30 -7.18 3.37 20.94
CA LEU A 30 -5.76 3.29 21.19
C LEU A 30 -5.11 3.41 19.80
N ALA A 31 -4.54 4.58 19.53
CA ALA A 31 -3.60 4.74 18.44
C ALA A 31 -2.47 3.74 18.72
N THR A 32 -2.51 2.60 18.04
CA THR A 32 -1.47 1.58 18.11
C THR A 32 -0.19 2.26 17.62
N LYS A 33 0.68 2.65 18.54
CA LYS A 33 2.03 3.12 18.22
C LYS A 33 2.70 2.01 17.42
N PHE A 34 2.87 2.24 16.14
CA PHE A 34 3.47 1.27 15.23
C PHE A 34 5.00 1.29 15.39
N ASN A 35 5.51 0.59 16.40
CA ASN A 35 6.96 0.52 16.69
C ASN A 35 7.79 -0.16 15.59
N ALA A 36 7.17 -0.87 14.66
CA ALA A 36 7.86 -1.58 13.58
C ALA A 36 8.15 -0.67 12.37
N GLY A 37 7.31 0.33 12.10
CA GLY A 37 7.55 1.35 11.07
C GLY A 37 8.70 2.27 11.43
N ASP A 38 8.76 2.73 12.68
CA ASP A 38 9.80 3.64 13.15
C ASP A 38 11.21 3.06 12.99
N SER A 39 11.39 1.75 13.16
CA SER A 39 12.70 1.11 13.03
C SER A 39 13.15 0.95 11.57
N LEU A 40 12.23 0.74 10.62
CA LEU A 40 12.55 0.67 9.19
C LEU A 40 12.72 2.07 8.61
N ILE A 41 11.82 2.99 8.95
CA ILE A 41 11.88 4.39 8.51
C ILE A 41 13.17 5.08 9.02
N SER A 42 13.57 4.84 10.27
CA SER A 42 14.78 5.47 10.85
C SER A 42 16.10 4.93 10.29
N ARG A 43 16.12 3.74 9.68
CA ARG A 43 17.32 3.12 9.09
C ARG A 43 17.54 3.51 7.64
N GLU A 44 16.54 4.05 6.95
CA GLU A 44 16.61 4.31 5.52
C GLU A 44 17.07 5.75 5.23
N ASN A 45 18.30 5.87 4.72
CA ASN A 45 18.90 7.16 4.34
C ASN A 45 18.19 7.85 3.14
N GLY A 46 17.25 7.17 2.47
CA GLY A 46 16.58 7.65 1.25
C GLY A 46 15.27 8.43 1.47
N ILE A 47 14.80 8.60 2.72
CA ILE A 47 13.51 9.24 3.00
C ILE A 47 13.57 10.77 2.80
N GLY A 48 14.72 11.39 3.06
CA GLY A 48 14.96 12.82 2.82
C GLY A 48 13.92 13.71 3.49
N LEU A 49 13.30 14.60 2.69
CA LEU A 49 12.26 15.53 3.12
C LEU A 49 10.83 14.95 3.01
N SER A 50 10.68 13.66 2.76
CA SER A 50 9.35 13.06 2.61
C SER A 50 8.52 13.20 3.89
N SER A 51 7.25 13.51 3.71
CA SER A 51 6.23 13.50 4.76
C SER A 51 5.06 12.54 4.46
N GLN A 52 5.15 11.79 3.35
CA GLN A 52 4.26 10.68 3.02
C GLN A 52 5.05 9.45 2.58
N ILE A 53 4.79 8.31 3.21
CA ILE A 53 5.46 7.05 2.91
C ILE A 53 4.41 5.96 2.67
N LEU A 54 4.57 5.21 1.58
CA LEU A 54 4.00 3.87 1.45
C LEU A 54 5.05 2.87 1.93
N LEU A 55 4.68 2.00 2.86
CA LEU A 55 5.58 0.99 3.41
C LEU A 55 5.03 -0.40 3.09
N ALA A 56 5.64 -1.09 2.11
CA ALA A 56 5.29 -2.45 1.72
C ALA A 56 6.26 -3.44 2.40
N VAL A 57 5.78 -4.14 3.41
CA VAL A 57 6.61 -5.07 4.20
C VAL A 57 6.01 -6.46 4.25
N ALA A 58 6.81 -7.47 3.96
CA ALA A 58 6.47 -8.86 4.20
C ALA A 58 7.02 -9.31 5.56
N ASN A 59 6.21 -10.05 6.32
CA ASN A 59 6.72 -10.81 7.43
C ASN A 59 7.52 -12.00 6.89
N SER A 60 8.67 -12.31 7.46
CA SER A 60 9.62 -13.34 7.01
C SER A 60 9.08 -14.79 6.98
N SER A 61 7.80 -15.03 7.23
CA SER A 61 7.20 -16.35 7.37
C SER A 61 6.24 -16.70 6.24
N PHE A 62 6.50 -17.84 5.61
CA PHE A 62 5.65 -18.71 4.79
C PHE A 62 4.90 -18.16 3.55
N PHE A 63 4.48 -16.91 3.46
CA PHE A 63 3.77 -16.37 2.28
C PHE A 63 4.60 -15.28 1.62
N LEU A 64 5.56 -15.67 0.81
CA LEU A 64 6.50 -14.77 0.11
C LEU A 64 5.83 -13.71 -0.78
N THR A 65 4.55 -13.89 -1.12
CA THR A 65 3.85 -13.07 -2.11
C THR A 65 2.79 -12.14 -1.52
N ARG A 66 2.36 -12.38 -0.26
CA ARG A 66 1.46 -11.48 0.47
C ARG A 66 2.26 -10.50 1.31
N THR A 67 1.82 -9.27 1.31
CA THR A 67 2.45 -8.21 2.09
C THR A 67 1.39 -7.29 2.67
N THR A 68 1.77 -6.48 3.65
CA THR A 68 0.95 -5.40 4.16
C THR A 68 1.51 -4.09 3.65
N LEU A 69 0.65 -3.24 3.10
CA LEU A 69 0.98 -1.90 2.67
C LEU A 69 0.44 -0.89 3.68
N TYR A 70 1.31 -0.13 4.31
CA TYR A 70 0.96 0.96 5.21
C TYR A 70 1.09 2.29 4.49
N ALA A 71 0.08 3.16 4.60
CA ALA A 71 0.18 4.55 4.19
C ALA A 71 0.45 5.40 5.44
N MET A 72 1.60 6.02 5.49
CA MET A 72 2.07 6.78 6.65
C MET A 72 2.31 8.25 6.28
N GLU A 73 1.92 9.13 7.17
CA GLU A 73 2.14 10.56 7.04
C GLU A 73 2.83 11.13 8.28
N LYS A 74 3.59 12.20 8.08
CA LYS A 74 4.28 12.89 9.17
C LYS A 74 3.38 14.01 9.71
N SER A 75 3.00 13.93 10.99
CA SER A 75 2.22 14.92 11.70
C SER A 75 2.96 15.31 12.97
N GLU A 76 3.18 16.61 13.18
CA GLU A 76 3.90 17.14 14.36
C GLU A 76 5.26 16.47 14.61
N GLY A 77 5.96 16.09 13.52
CA GLY A 77 7.27 15.43 13.60
C GLY A 77 7.23 13.91 13.77
N ASN A 78 6.07 13.30 14.01
CA ASN A 78 5.90 11.87 14.21
C ASN A 78 5.22 11.20 13.00
N TRP A 79 5.60 9.95 12.70
CA TRP A 79 4.94 9.15 11.70
C TRP A 79 3.69 8.49 12.28
N GLN A 80 2.59 8.56 11.54
CA GLN A 80 1.31 7.91 11.88
C GLN A 80 0.68 7.27 10.64
N ASN A 81 -0.16 6.28 10.84
CA ASN A 81 -0.94 5.72 9.73
C ASN A 81 -1.99 6.73 9.26
N ALA A 82 -2.04 7.00 7.96
CA ALA A 82 -3.09 7.79 7.32
C ALA A 82 -4.40 6.98 7.17
N PHE A 83 -4.26 5.65 7.04
CA PHE A 83 -5.36 4.69 6.91
C PHE A 83 -5.05 3.40 7.66
N GLU A 84 -6.07 2.56 7.86
CA GLU A 84 -5.84 1.16 8.22
C GLU A 84 -4.96 0.48 7.15
N PRO A 85 -4.07 -0.44 7.56
CA PRO A 85 -3.18 -1.12 6.63
C PRO A 85 -3.93 -1.88 5.55
N PHE A 86 -3.42 -1.86 4.34
CA PHE A 86 -3.98 -2.53 3.17
C PHE A 86 -3.38 -3.93 2.98
N ASN A 87 -4.19 -4.89 2.53
CA ASN A 87 -3.68 -6.13 1.97
C ASN A 87 -3.03 -5.84 0.61
N ALA A 88 -1.84 -6.35 0.39
CA ALA A 88 -1.12 -6.18 -0.86
C ALA A 88 -0.47 -7.49 -1.31
N VAL A 89 -0.14 -7.55 -2.58
CA VAL A 89 0.64 -8.64 -3.18
C VAL A 89 1.86 -8.09 -3.90
N ILE A 90 2.90 -8.90 -3.97
CA ILE A 90 4.19 -8.57 -4.58
C ILE A 90 4.60 -9.64 -5.58
N GLY A 91 5.79 -9.54 -6.12
CA GLY A 91 6.36 -10.49 -7.05
C GLY A 91 6.27 -11.94 -6.56
N LYS A 92 6.01 -12.89 -7.47
CA LYS A 92 5.84 -14.32 -7.17
C LYS A 92 7.01 -14.98 -6.43
N LYS A 93 8.18 -14.34 -6.44
CA LYS A 93 9.38 -14.79 -5.72
C LYS A 93 9.76 -13.85 -4.56
N GLY A 94 8.79 -13.06 -4.06
CA GLY A 94 9.00 -12.15 -2.92
C GLY A 94 9.84 -10.92 -3.27
N PHE A 95 10.55 -10.40 -2.28
CA PHE A 95 11.47 -9.28 -2.47
C PHE A 95 12.85 -9.74 -2.96
N ALA A 96 13.47 -8.94 -3.82
CA ALA A 96 14.89 -9.07 -4.12
C ALA A 96 15.71 -8.43 -2.98
N SER A 97 16.88 -8.97 -2.66
CA SER A 97 17.85 -8.25 -1.82
C SER A 97 18.28 -6.95 -2.51
N ALA A 98 18.74 -5.98 -1.74
CA ALA A 98 19.21 -4.71 -2.30
C ALA A 98 20.29 -4.93 -3.37
N GLY A 99 20.11 -4.36 -4.56
CA GLY A 99 21.01 -4.50 -5.70
C GLY A 99 20.93 -5.82 -6.48
N GLU A 100 20.13 -6.80 -6.03
CA GLU A 100 20.02 -8.13 -6.66
C GLU A 100 18.82 -8.30 -7.60
N LYS A 101 17.96 -7.29 -7.72
CA LYS A 101 16.84 -7.33 -8.68
C LYS A 101 17.38 -7.46 -10.11
N ARG A 102 16.76 -8.34 -10.91
CA ARG A 102 17.06 -8.53 -12.34
C ARG A 102 15.78 -8.56 -13.15
N GLU A 103 15.92 -8.27 -14.46
CA GLU A 103 14.80 -8.37 -15.39
C GLU A 103 14.25 -9.80 -15.41
N GLY A 104 12.92 -9.95 -15.39
CA GLY A 104 12.24 -11.24 -15.46
C GLY A 104 12.40 -12.16 -14.25
N ASP A 105 13.04 -11.73 -13.14
CA ASP A 105 13.33 -12.58 -11.97
C ASP A 105 12.07 -12.92 -11.12
N GLY A 106 10.96 -12.20 -11.34
CA GLY A 106 9.71 -12.38 -10.60
C GLY A 106 9.74 -11.86 -9.16
N LYS A 107 10.71 -11.01 -8.82
CA LYS A 107 10.85 -10.40 -7.49
C LYS A 107 10.49 -8.91 -7.52
N THR A 108 9.99 -8.39 -6.40
CA THR A 108 9.83 -6.95 -6.15
C THR A 108 11.14 -6.39 -5.59
N PRO A 109 11.65 -5.26 -6.08
CA PRO A 109 12.88 -4.68 -5.54
C PRO A 109 12.72 -4.25 -4.09
N SER A 110 13.77 -4.36 -3.27
CA SER A 110 13.84 -3.77 -1.93
C SER A 110 14.56 -2.43 -1.97
N GLY A 111 14.13 -1.49 -1.11
CA GLY A 111 14.72 -0.17 -0.98
C GLY A 111 13.69 0.94 -0.84
N VAL A 112 14.14 2.19 -0.99
CA VAL A 112 13.33 3.40 -0.95
C VAL A 112 13.28 4.03 -2.34
N TYR A 113 12.07 4.27 -2.85
CA TYR A 113 11.88 4.77 -4.20
C TYR A 113 10.86 5.91 -4.21
N PRO A 114 11.14 7.01 -4.94
CA PRO A 114 10.19 8.10 -5.11
C PRO A 114 8.92 7.65 -5.84
N LEU A 115 7.81 8.33 -5.55
CA LEU A 115 6.56 8.24 -6.29
C LEU A 115 6.35 9.59 -6.97
N LYS A 116 6.47 9.66 -8.31
CA LYS A 116 6.43 10.94 -9.03
C LYS A 116 5.29 11.04 -10.03
N LEU A 117 4.83 9.91 -10.58
CA LEU A 117 3.86 9.85 -11.65
C LEU A 117 2.78 8.84 -11.32
N THR A 118 1.53 9.23 -11.54
CA THR A 118 0.37 8.33 -11.53
C THR A 118 -0.18 8.18 -12.94
N PHE A 119 -0.89 7.10 -13.20
CA PHE A 119 -1.47 6.83 -14.50
C PHE A 119 -2.78 6.05 -14.40
N GLY A 120 -3.51 6.00 -15.50
CA GLY A 120 -4.74 5.23 -15.60
C GLY A 120 -5.40 5.35 -16.96
N TYR A 121 -6.61 4.80 -17.11
CA TYR A 121 -7.29 4.72 -18.41
C TYR A 121 -8.14 5.93 -18.74
N ASP A 122 -8.62 6.66 -17.74
CA ASP A 122 -9.43 7.85 -17.90
C ASP A 122 -8.55 9.07 -18.21
N GLU A 123 -9.13 10.12 -18.76
CA GLU A 123 -8.41 11.37 -19.08
C GLU A 123 -7.86 12.06 -17.83
N SER A 124 -8.48 11.81 -16.67
CA SER A 124 -8.07 12.36 -15.38
C SER A 124 -8.40 11.39 -14.25
N ALA A 125 -7.73 11.52 -13.12
CA ALA A 125 -8.00 10.80 -11.90
C ALA A 125 -8.13 11.75 -10.70
N LYS A 126 -8.83 11.30 -9.64
CA LYS A 126 -8.92 12.06 -8.39
C LYS A 126 -7.59 11.93 -7.63
N THR A 127 -6.59 12.71 -8.05
CA THR A 127 -5.28 12.76 -7.43
C THR A 127 -4.69 14.17 -7.53
N LYS A 128 -3.79 14.53 -6.62
CA LYS A 128 -2.96 15.75 -6.70
C LYS A 128 -1.63 15.49 -7.42
N MET A 129 -1.27 14.21 -7.57
CA MET A 129 -0.04 13.80 -8.23
C MET A 129 -0.08 14.13 -9.73
N PRO A 130 1.08 14.34 -10.37
CA PRO A 130 1.16 14.31 -11.83
C PRO A 130 0.49 13.04 -12.36
N TYR A 131 -0.36 13.19 -13.37
CA TYR A 131 -1.15 12.10 -13.94
C TYR A 131 -0.94 12.02 -15.45
N ARG A 132 -0.81 10.80 -15.97
CA ARG A 132 -0.74 10.50 -17.40
C ARG A 132 -1.81 9.49 -17.77
N GLN A 133 -2.67 9.84 -18.74
CA GLN A 133 -3.58 8.88 -19.33
C GLN A 133 -2.81 7.83 -20.14
N ALA A 134 -3.10 6.56 -19.91
CA ALA A 134 -2.57 5.45 -20.71
C ALA A 134 -3.46 5.22 -21.93
N LEU A 135 -2.89 5.33 -23.12
CA LEU A 135 -3.55 5.11 -24.41
C LEU A 135 -3.18 3.72 -24.95
N LYS A 136 -3.89 3.26 -25.99
CA LYS A 136 -3.72 1.91 -26.57
C LYS A 136 -2.33 1.63 -27.13
N ASP A 137 -1.65 2.67 -27.57
CA ASP A 137 -0.30 2.62 -28.17
C ASP A 137 0.80 2.94 -27.16
N ASP A 138 0.45 3.26 -25.90
CA ASP A 138 1.41 3.47 -24.83
C ASP A 138 1.96 2.14 -24.32
N ILE A 139 3.28 2.08 -24.22
CA ILE A 139 4.02 0.92 -23.73
C ILE A 139 5.10 1.36 -22.73
N TRP A 140 5.47 0.44 -21.86
CA TRP A 140 6.67 0.57 -21.03
C TRP A 140 7.69 -0.48 -21.47
N VAL A 141 8.85 -0.06 -21.93
CA VAL A 141 9.84 -0.96 -22.53
C VAL A 141 10.55 -1.76 -21.42
N ASP A 142 10.52 -3.08 -21.53
CA ASP A 142 11.18 -4.05 -20.63
C ASP A 142 12.29 -4.87 -21.34
N ASP A 143 12.62 -4.53 -22.59
CA ASP A 143 13.70 -5.13 -23.36
C ASP A 143 15.07 -4.57 -22.92
N PRO A 144 15.95 -5.36 -22.23
CA PRO A 144 17.26 -4.88 -21.78
C PRO A 144 18.22 -4.48 -22.92
N ASN A 145 17.94 -4.90 -24.15
CA ASN A 145 18.74 -4.55 -25.32
C ASN A 145 18.32 -3.22 -25.96
N SER A 146 17.15 -2.71 -25.61
CA SER A 146 16.64 -1.46 -26.15
C SER A 146 17.30 -0.24 -25.50
N GLU A 147 17.48 0.84 -26.27
CA GLU A 147 17.87 2.15 -25.73
C GLU A 147 16.75 2.80 -24.92
N ASP A 148 15.50 2.37 -25.16
CA ASP A 148 14.31 2.84 -24.44
C ASP A 148 14.01 1.99 -23.19
N TYR A 149 14.91 1.10 -22.78
CA TYR A 149 14.72 0.24 -21.63
C TYR A 149 14.29 1.02 -20.38
N ASN A 150 13.26 0.50 -19.70
CA ASN A 150 12.62 1.07 -18.51
C ASN A 150 12.07 2.48 -18.73
N ARG A 151 11.49 2.74 -19.90
CA ARG A 151 10.86 4.01 -20.25
C ARG A 151 9.46 3.81 -20.81
N TRP A 152 8.62 4.79 -20.58
CA TRP A 152 7.30 4.91 -21.20
C TRP A 152 7.42 5.58 -22.57
N THR A 153 7.03 4.90 -23.63
CA THR A 153 7.07 5.42 -25.01
C THR A 153 5.83 4.96 -25.79
N LYS A 154 5.75 5.35 -27.07
CA LYS A 154 4.76 4.84 -28.01
C LYS A 154 5.31 3.62 -28.74
N LYS A 155 4.43 2.64 -28.99
CA LYS A 155 4.83 1.39 -29.64
C LYS A 155 5.50 1.61 -30.99
N GLN A 156 5.07 2.62 -31.76
CA GLN A 156 5.63 2.95 -33.06
C GLN A 156 6.94 3.77 -33.00
N GLU A 157 7.33 4.25 -31.83
CA GLU A 157 8.51 5.09 -31.63
C GLU A 157 9.74 4.29 -31.17
N THR A 158 9.59 2.99 -30.88
CA THR A 158 10.66 2.13 -30.42
C THR A 158 10.85 0.88 -31.29
N LYS A 159 12.05 0.31 -31.23
CA LYS A 159 12.39 -0.99 -31.81
C LYS A 159 12.49 -2.10 -30.78
N ALA A 160 12.07 -1.85 -29.54
CA ALA A 160 12.13 -2.82 -28.45
C ALA A 160 11.36 -4.10 -28.79
N ALA A 161 11.95 -5.25 -28.50
CA ALA A 161 11.37 -6.57 -28.76
C ALA A 161 10.34 -6.97 -27.71
N SER A 162 10.42 -6.41 -26.49
CA SER A 162 9.47 -6.68 -25.40
C SER A 162 9.08 -5.41 -24.66
N TYR A 163 7.85 -5.39 -24.14
CA TYR A 163 7.27 -4.25 -23.43
C TYR A 163 5.98 -4.63 -22.71
N GLU A 164 5.64 -3.87 -21.67
CA GLU A 164 4.32 -3.86 -21.03
C GLU A 164 3.35 -2.93 -21.77
N ILE A 165 2.12 -3.38 -22.04
CA ILE A 165 1.06 -2.54 -22.59
C ILE A 165 0.45 -1.73 -21.44
N MET A 166 0.47 -0.39 -21.54
CA MET A 166 0.00 0.47 -20.46
C MET A 166 -1.54 0.54 -20.36
N LYS A 167 -2.26 0.45 -21.50
CA LYS A 167 -3.72 0.29 -21.52
C LYS A 167 -4.09 -1.16 -21.78
N ARG A 168 -4.12 -1.96 -20.71
CA ARG A 168 -4.45 -3.40 -20.75
C ARG A 168 -5.95 -3.62 -20.91
N ASN A 169 -6.33 -4.87 -21.28
CA ASN A 169 -7.73 -5.27 -21.39
C ASN A 169 -8.30 -5.86 -20.09
N ASP A 170 -7.46 -6.04 -19.05
CA ASP A 170 -7.80 -6.70 -17.78
C ASP A 170 -7.94 -5.73 -16.58
N ASP A 171 -8.02 -4.44 -16.84
CA ASP A 171 -8.18 -3.35 -15.88
C ASP A 171 -7.08 -3.25 -14.79
N LEU A 172 -6.05 -4.09 -14.81
CA LEU A 172 -5.01 -4.07 -13.78
C LEU A 172 -4.25 -2.73 -13.73
N TYR A 173 -4.17 -2.01 -14.84
CA TYR A 173 -3.53 -0.70 -14.96
C TYR A 173 -4.53 0.45 -15.11
N LYS A 174 -5.82 0.21 -14.80
CA LYS A 174 -6.86 1.25 -14.77
C LYS A 174 -6.50 2.39 -13.82
N TYR A 175 -5.79 2.05 -12.74
CA TYR A 175 -5.15 2.97 -11.82
C TYR A 175 -3.75 2.45 -11.49
N GLY A 176 -2.75 3.34 -11.54
CA GLY A 176 -1.39 2.97 -11.23
C GLY A 176 -0.52 4.14 -10.77
N ILE A 177 0.56 3.79 -10.10
CA ILE A 177 1.58 4.70 -9.62
C ILE A 177 2.94 4.14 -10.04
N VAL A 178 3.74 4.95 -10.72
CA VAL A 178 5.11 4.55 -11.08
C VAL A 178 5.98 4.58 -9.82
N ILE A 179 6.62 3.46 -9.52
CA ILE A 179 7.67 3.36 -8.51
C ILE A 179 8.98 3.63 -9.23
N GLU A 180 9.68 4.72 -8.87
CA GLU A 180 10.91 5.17 -9.53
C GLU A 180 12.10 4.23 -9.26
N TYR A 181 11.89 2.94 -9.52
CA TYR A 181 12.93 1.94 -9.46
C TYR A 181 13.70 1.88 -10.78
N ASN A 182 15.03 1.97 -10.74
CA ASN A 182 15.91 1.88 -11.92
C ASN A 182 15.55 2.87 -13.04
N THR A 183 15.06 4.07 -12.68
CA THR A 183 14.64 5.10 -13.65
C THR A 183 15.68 6.20 -13.85
N ASP A 184 16.56 6.43 -12.86
CA ASP A 184 17.61 7.46 -12.91
C ASP A 184 18.79 7.15 -11.98
N PRO A 185 19.95 6.67 -12.52
CA PRO A 185 20.14 6.25 -13.91
C PRO A 185 19.49 4.89 -14.21
N VAL A 186 19.11 4.68 -15.47
CA VAL A 186 18.64 3.36 -15.93
C VAL A 186 19.83 2.43 -16.12
N ILE A 187 19.79 1.26 -15.47
CA ILE A 187 20.80 0.20 -15.65
C ILE A 187 20.13 -0.98 -16.35
N LYS A 188 20.53 -1.26 -17.60
CA LYS A 188 19.96 -2.33 -18.42
C LYS A 188 20.04 -3.69 -17.72
N GLY A 189 18.93 -4.43 -17.67
CA GLY A 189 18.86 -5.76 -17.04
C GLY A 189 18.61 -5.78 -15.53
N ASN A 190 18.63 -4.63 -14.84
CA ASN A 190 18.37 -4.57 -13.40
C ASN A 190 16.88 -4.56 -13.02
N GLY A 191 16.00 -4.76 -14.00
CA GLY A 191 14.54 -4.76 -13.83
C GLY A 191 13.90 -3.45 -14.27
N SER A 192 12.66 -3.54 -14.73
CA SER A 192 11.87 -2.46 -15.30
C SER A 192 10.41 -2.57 -14.90
N ALA A 193 9.60 -1.57 -15.28
CA ALA A 193 8.14 -1.59 -15.15
C ALA A 193 7.65 -1.94 -13.74
N ILE A 194 8.20 -1.28 -12.72
CA ILE A 194 7.78 -1.49 -11.32
C ILE A 194 6.74 -0.44 -10.94
N PHE A 195 5.51 -0.91 -10.70
CA PHE A 195 4.35 -0.07 -10.40
C PHE A 195 3.66 -0.51 -9.11
N LEU A 196 2.86 0.38 -8.52
CA LEU A 196 1.75 0.03 -7.64
C LEU A 196 0.47 0.11 -8.48
N HIS A 197 -0.29 -0.99 -8.56
CA HIS A 197 -1.46 -1.10 -9.43
C HIS A 197 -2.58 -1.97 -8.83
N ILE A 198 -3.69 -2.17 -9.53
CA ILE A 198 -4.78 -3.05 -9.10
C ILE A 198 -4.33 -4.51 -9.18
N TRP A 199 -4.56 -5.30 -8.15
CA TRP A 199 -4.26 -6.72 -8.15
C TRP A 199 -5.24 -7.54 -9.01
N LYS A 200 -4.81 -8.71 -9.46
CA LYS A 200 -5.69 -9.68 -10.13
C LYS A 200 -6.68 -10.34 -9.15
N GLY A 201 -6.37 -10.29 -7.87
CA GLY A 201 -7.13 -10.83 -6.76
C GLY A 201 -6.26 -10.98 -5.52
N GLU A 202 -6.89 -11.10 -4.36
CA GLU A 202 -6.18 -11.29 -3.10
C GLU A 202 -5.32 -12.56 -3.14
N GLY A 203 -4.03 -12.41 -2.82
CA GLY A 203 -3.06 -13.51 -2.84
C GLY A 203 -2.55 -13.91 -4.23
N MET A 204 -3.00 -13.29 -5.31
CA MET A 204 -2.49 -13.51 -6.65
C MET A 204 -1.23 -12.65 -6.89
N PRO A 205 -0.03 -13.26 -6.99
CA PRO A 205 1.22 -12.51 -7.06
C PRO A 205 1.38 -11.80 -8.39
N THR A 206 2.29 -10.80 -8.41
CA THR A 206 2.71 -10.08 -9.61
C THR A 206 3.97 -10.68 -10.23
N ALA A 207 4.46 -10.06 -11.30
CA ALA A 207 5.79 -10.36 -11.87
C ALA A 207 6.93 -9.57 -11.18
N GLY A 208 6.61 -8.57 -10.36
CA GLY A 208 7.57 -7.73 -9.65
C GLY A 208 6.97 -6.45 -9.07
N CYS A 209 5.79 -6.04 -9.54
CA CYS A 209 5.05 -4.90 -9.04
C CYS A 209 4.51 -5.13 -7.61
N VAL A 210 4.05 -4.07 -6.96
CA VAL A 210 3.17 -4.11 -5.80
C VAL A 210 1.74 -3.94 -6.29
N ALA A 211 0.79 -4.71 -5.76
CA ALA A 211 -0.60 -4.54 -6.17
C ALA A 211 -1.57 -4.65 -4.96
N VAL A 212 -2.65 -3.87 -5.02
CA VAL A 212 -3.69 -3.75 -3.99
C VAL A 212 -5.09 -3.83 -4.62
N SER A 213 -6.15 -3.79 -3.83
CA SER A 213 -7.51 -3.71 -4.36
C SER A 213 -7.74 -2.39 -5.14
N GLU A 214 -8.75 -2.37 -6.03
CA GLU A 214 -9.13 -1.13 -6.74
C GLU A 214 -9.58 -0.04 -5.75
N GLU A 215 -10.30 -0.42 -4.71
CA GLU A 215 -10.73 0.52 -3.65
C GLU A 215 -9.54 1.15 -2.94
N ASP A 216 -8.53 0.35 -2.61
CA ASP A 216 -7.36 0.82 -1.86
C ASP A 216 -6.46 1.73 -2.70
N ILE A 217 -6.22 1.39 -3.98
CA ILE A 217 -5.41 2.28 -4.83
C ILE A 217 -6.10 3.63 -5.08
N ILE A 218 -7.43 3.67 -5.16
CA ILE A 218 -8.18 4.93 -5.27
C ILE A 218 -7.99 5.79 -4.01
N LYS A 219 -8.03 5.19 -2.81
CA LYS A 219 -7.74 5.88 -1.55
C LYS A 219 -6.32 6.45 -1.54
N ILE A 220 -5.34 5.62 -1.94
CA ILE A 220 -3.92 6.02 -2.01
C ILE A 220 -3.73 7.19 -2.99
N LEU A 221 -4.30 7.12 -4.19
CA LEU A 221 -4.21 8.18 -5.21
C LEU A 221 -4.78 9.51 -4.71
N GLY A 222 -5.91 9.47 -4.00
CA GLY A 222 -6.55 10.66 -3.43
C GLY A 222 -5.77 11.30 -2.27
N TRP A 223 -4.97 10.49 -1.56
CA TRP A 223 -4.17 10.92 -0.41
C TRP A 223 -2.80 11.47 -0.81
N LEU A 224 -2.14 10.87 -1.80
CA LEU A 224 -0.80 11.29 -2.22
C LEU A 224 -0.76 12.77 -2.64
N ASP A 225 0.27 13.47 -2.16
CA ASP A 225 0.51 14.88 -2.46
C ASP A 225 1.98 15.07 -2.89
N PRO A 226 2.25 15.61 -4.09
CA PRO A 226 3.62 15.80 -4.56
C PRO A 226 4.43 16.77 -3.68
N LYS A 227 3.77 17.68 -2.94
CA LYS A 227 4.43 18.56 -1.97
C LYS A 227 5.00 17.81 -0.76
N ALA A 228 4.47 16.65 -0.46
CA ALA A 228 4.96 15.77 0.59
C ALA A 228 6.17 14.92 0.15
N SER A 229 6.62 15.03 -1.11
CA SER A 229 7.70 14.23 -1.69
C SER A 229 7.52 12.72 -1.41
N PRO A 230 6.40 12.12 -1.81
CA PRO A 230 6.04 10.77 -1.40
C PRO A 230 7.04 9.73 -1.89
N VAL A 231 7.32 8.75 -1.02
CA VAL A 231 8.17 7.60 -1.34
C VAL A 231 7.46 6.29 -1.00
N ILE A 232 7.93 5.20 -1.61
CA ILE A 232 7.60 3.84 -1.16
C ILE A 232 8.86 3.18 -0.60
N ILE A 233 8.72 2.54 0.56
CA ILE A 233 9.73 1.67 1.16
C ILE A 233 9.26 0.24 0.97
N MET A 234 10.10 -0.61 0.39
CA MET A 234 9.78 -2.00 0.09
C MET A 234 10.84 -2.93 0.69
N GLY A 235 10.42 -4.02 1.32
CA GLY A 235 11.38 -4.98 1.86
C GLY A 235 10.80 -5.98 2.86
N ILE A 236 11.71 -6.75 3.46
CA ILE A 236 11.39 -7.73 4.50
C ILE A 236 11.54 -7.06 5.87
N LYS A 237 10.56 -7.25 6.74
CA LYS A 237 10.67 -6.85 8.14
C LYS A 237 11.62 -7.81 8.86
N ASN A 238 12.78 -7.33 9.24
CA ASN A 238 13.74 -8.05 10.10
C ASN A 238 13.34 -7.92 11.57
#